data_f6b4f7643ef2c8b6a36750f83579cdd1
#
_entry.id   f6b4f7643ef2c8b6a36750f83579cdd1
#
_cell.length_a   1.000
_cell.length_b   1.000
_cell.length_c   1.000
_cell.angle_alpha   90.00
_cell.angle_beta   90.00
_cell.angle_gamma   90.00
#
_symmetry.space_group_name_H-M   'P 1'
#
loop_
_entity.id
_entity.type
_entity.pdbx_description
1 polymer ?
#
loop_
_entity_poly.entity_id
_entity_poly.type
_entity_poly.pdbx_seq_one_letter_code
_entity_poly.pdbx_strand_id
1 'polypeptide(L)'
;MKKKTKATILALVASVLLVGVALLRKFRRRRRLLPRAPYVNHAAKREEYINSVLHGIETHCVNQLRMKPIAFHHLCHILTEVEHVRPTIHMSVMEQVFIFLHIIGHNVRFRVMGIRIYRSTETIYRYFKVVLRGVLKSYKALIRLRSEDTPPEIRNSRRFYPHFKVNVATCVFL
;
A
#
# COMPACT_ATOMS: atom_id res chain seq x y z
N MET A 1 45.56 49.44 15.30
CA MET A 1 45.26 48.98 13.93
C MET A 1 44.63 47.55 13.88
N LYS A 2 45.08 46.57 14.67
CA LYS A 2 44.61 45.15 14.56
C LYS A 2 43.12 44.89 14.87
N LYS A 3 42.40 45.70 15.65
CA LYS A 3 40.98 45.51 15.97
C LYS A 3 40.04 45.90 14.81
N LYS A 4 40.34 46.97 14.07
CA LYS A 4 39.55 47.43 12.92
C LYS A 4 39.61 46.44 11.76
N THR A 5 40.80 45.86 11.48
CA THR A 5 40.96 44.84 10.44
C THR A 5 40.21 43.55 10.73
N LYS A 6 40.15 43.11 11.99
CA LYS A 6 39.37 41.92 12.37
C LYS A 6 37.87 42.15 12.21
N ALA A 7 37.34 43.32 12.54
CA ALA A 7 35.92 43.66 12.38
C ALA A 7 35.52 43.71 10.89
N THR A 8 36.38 44.29 10.01
CA THR A 8 36.11 44.30 8.56
C THR A 8 36.13 42.90 7.95
N ILE A 9 37.05 42.03 8.34
CA ILE A 9 37.07 40.64 7.87
C ILE A 9 35.80 39.88 8.31
N LEU A 10 35.41 40.05 9.58
CA LEU A 10 34.18 39.41 10.10
C LEU A 10 32.92 39.87 9.36
N ALA A 11 32.83 41.17 9.05
CA ALA A 11 31.73 41.73 8.28
C ALA A 11 31.68 41.19 6.85
N LEU A 12 32.83 41.02 6.19
CA LEU A 12 32.90 40.40 4.85
C LEU A 12 32.49 38.93 4.86
N VAL A 13 32.95 38.17 5.83
CA VAL A 13 32.53 36.76 5.96
C VAL A 13 31.02 36.65 6.20
N ALA A 14 30.48 37.47 7.08
CA ALA A 14 29.03 37.50 7.34
C ALA A 14 28.22 37.84 6.08
N SER A 15 28.66 38.83 5.29
CA SER A 15 27.98 39.19 4.04
C SER A 15 27.99 38.07 3.00
N VAL A 16 29.11 37.36 2.84
CA VAL A 16 29.22 36.21 1.92
C VAL A 16 28.29 35.06 2.36
N LEU A 17 28.23 34.79 3.66
CA LEU A 17 27.31 33.76 4.20
C LEU A 17 25.84 34.11 3.97
N LEU A 18 25.46 35.40 4.19
CA LEU A 18 24.10 35.87 3.93
C LEU A 18 23.71 35.73 2.45
N VAL A 19 24.58 36.10 1.54
CA VAL A 19 24.39 35.94 0.09
C VAL A 19 24.26 34.45 -0.26
N GLY A 20 25.14 33.60 0.29
CA GLY A 20 25.07 32.15 0.09
C GLY A 20 23.73 31.55 0.54
N VAL A 21 23.25 31.91 1.73
CA VAL A 21 21.96 31.47 2.24
C VAL A 21 20.80 31.98 1.36
N ALA A 22 20.85 33.23 0.90
CA ALA A 22 19.84 33.81 0.02
C ALA A 22 19.77 33.06 -1.33
N LEU A 23 20.92 32.75 -1.91
CA LEU A 23 21.03 31.96 -3.15
C LEU A 23 20.48 30.54 -2.96
N LEU A 24 20.83 29.85 -1.88
CA LEU A 24 20.32 28.53 -1.57
C LEU A 24 18.79 28.54 -1.39
N ARG A 25 18.25 29.56 -0.71
CA ARG A 25 16.78 29.74 -0.61
C ARG A 25 16.13 29.96 -1.96
N LYS A 26 16.76 30.77 -2.84
CA LYS A 26 16.26 31.03 -4.20
C LYS A 26 16.30 29.75 -5.07
N PHE A 27 17.36 28.94 -4.99
CA PHE A 27 17.46 27.65 -5.68
C PHE A 27 16.43 26.63 -5.17
N ARG A 28 16.23 26.52 -3.85
CA ARG A 28 15.17 25.66 -3.27
C ARG A 28 13.76 26.10 -3.69
N ARG A 29 13.52 27.42 -3.77
CA ARG A 29 12.24 27.96 -4.23
C ARG A 29 12.01 27.68 -5.73
N ARG A 30 13.04 27.82 -6.57
CA ARG A 30 12.97 27.47 -8.00
C ARG A 30 12.69 25.99 -8.24
N ARG A 31 13.29 25.08 -7.48
CA ARG A 31 12.98 23.64 -7.57
C ARG A 31 11.52 23.32 -7.21
N ARG A 32 10.90 24.10 -6.33
CA ARG A 32 9.47 23.95 -6.00
C ARG A 32 8.54 24.54 -7.06
N LEU A 33 9.03 25.43 -7.89
CA LEU A 33 8.27 26.12 -8.94
C LEU A 33 8.46 25.50 -10.33
N LEU A 34 9.16 24.37 -10.45
CA LEU A 34 9.15 23.62 -11.70
C LEU A 34 7.68 23.22 -11.95
N PRO A 35 7.07 23.65 -13.07
CA PRO A 35 5.73 23.25 -13.40
C PRO A 35 5.73 21.71 -13.51
N ARG A 36 5.11 21.05 -12.52
CA ARG A 36 4.81 19.63 -12.67
C ARG A 36 3.89 19.56 -13.87
N ALA A 37 4.28 18.77 -14.87
CA ALA A 37 3.36 18.46 -15.96
C ALA A 37 2.01 18.12 -15.35
N PRO A 38 0.90 18.71 -15.82
CA PRO A 38 -0.40 18.47 -15.23
C PRO A 38 -0.63 16.97 -15.24
N TYR A 39 -0.77 16.40 -14.04
CA TYR A 39 -1.10 15.00 -13.89
C TYR A 39 -2.51 14.83 -14.43
N VAL A 40 -2.63 14.22 -15.60
CA VAL A 40 -3.94 13.97 -16.20
C VAL A 40 -4.72 13.12 -15.21
N ASN A 41 -5.82 13.69 -14.69
CA ASN A 41 -6.65 12.98 -13.70
C ASN A 41 -7.45 11.88 -14.41
N HIS A 42 -6.93 10.68 -14.44
CA HIS A 42 -7.61 9.50 -14.97
C HIS A 42 -8.56 8.85 -13.95
N ALA A 43 -9.16 9.63 -13.04
CA ALA A 43 -10.03 9.10 -12.00
C ALA A 43 -11.18 8.27 -12.57
N ALA A 44 -11.87 8.80 -13.58
CA ALA A 44 -12.99 8.11 -14.24
C ALA A 44 -12.54 6.78 -14.88
N LYS A 45 -11.45 6.77 -15.64
CA LYS A 45 -10.92 5.54 -16.27
C LYS A 45 -10.51 4.49 -15.24
N ARG A 46 -9.97 4.92 -14.11
CA ARG A 46 -9.58 4.03 -13.02
C ARG A 46 -10.79 3.41 -12.36
N GLU A 47 -11.79 4.22 -12.05
CA GLU A 47 -13.03 3.77 -11.46
C GLU A 47 -13.78 2.81 -12.39
N GLU A 48 -13.86 3.14 -13.67
CA GLU A 48 -14.43 2.28 -14.71
C GLU A 48 -13.71 0.91 -14.75
N TYR A 49 -12.37 0.91 -14.73
CA TYR A 49 -11.58 -0.33 -14.70
C TYR A 49 -11.85 -1.16 -13.46
N ILE A 50 -11.86 -0.56 -12.27
CA ILE A 50 -12.14 -1.26 -11.02
C ILE A 50 -13.56 -1.82 -11.04
N ASN A 51 -14.53 -1.02 -11.46
CA ASN A 51 -15.93 -1.43 -11.55
C ASN A 51 -16.14 -2.55 -12.59
N SER A 52 -15.45 -2.51 -13.72
CA SER A 52 -15.52 -3.58 -14.73
C SER A 52 -15.02 -4.92 -14.19
N VAL A 53 -14.03 -4.92 -13.30
CA VAL A 53 -13.52 -6.13 -12.66
C VAL A 53 -14.46 -6.63 -11.54
N LEU A 54 -15.00 -5.73 -10.73
CA LEU A 54 -15.82 -6.09 -9.56
C LEU A 54 -17.26 -6.44 -9.93
N HIS A 55 -17.86 -5.70 -10.88
CA HIS A 55 -19.27 -5.84 -11.27
C HIS A 55 -19.46 -6.50 -12.64
N GLY A 56 -18.37 -6.91 -13.28
CA GLY A 56 -18.41 -7.68 -14.51
C GLY A 56 -18.75 -9.16 -14.27
N ILE A 57 -18.24 -10.02 -15.13
CA ILE A 57 -18.41 -11.47 -14.99
C ILE A 57 -17.62 -11.96 -13.76
N GLU A 58 -18.23 -12.81 -12.93
CA GLU A 58 -17.61 -13.33 -11.69
C GLU A 58 -16.22 -13.94 -11.94
N THR A 59 -16.07 -14.67 -13.04
CA THR A 59 -14.80 -15.27 -13.44
C THR A 59 -13.70 -14.22 -13.67
N HIS A 60 -14.05 -13.01 -14.12
CA HIS A 60 -13.10 -11.92 -14.32
C HIS A 60 -12.56 -11.42 -12.98
N CYS A 61 -13.41 -11.25 -11.98
CA CYS A 61 -13.00 -10.88 -10.63
C CYS A 61 -12.08 -11.94 -10.01
N VAL A 62 -12.45 -13.23 -10.13
CA VAL A 62 -11.64 -14.35 -9.62
C VAL A 62 -10.28 -14.41 -10.34
N ASN A 63 -10.25 -14.18 -11.64
CA ASN A 63 -8.99 -14.16 -12.40
C ASN A 63 -8.08 -12.99 -12.00
N GLN A 64 -8.64 -11.82 -11.71
CA GLN A 64 -7.86 -10.62 -11.39
C GLN A 64 -7.53 -10.47 -9.89
N LEU A 65 -8.41 -10.88 -8.99
CA LEU A 65 -8.25 -10.69 -7.54
C LEU A 65 -8.07 -12.01 -6.75
N ARG A 66 -8.19 -13.16 -7.43
CA ARG A 66 -8.14 -14.51 -6.83
C ARG A 66 -9.24 -14.76 -5.80
N MET A 67 -10.32 -13.97 -5.82
CA MET A 67 -11.48 -14.14 -4.94
C MET A 67 -12.76 -13.68 -5.61
N LYS A 68 -13.90 -14.16 -5.09
CA LYS A 68 -15.23 -13.76 -5.55
C LYS A 68 -15.56 -12.33 -5.11
N PRO A 69 -16.42 -11.59 -5.85
CA PRO A 69 -16.82 -10.22 -5.50
C PRO A 69 -17.37 -10.11 -4.08
N ILE A 70 -18.20 -11.06 -3.66
CA ILE A 70 -18.78 -11.08 -2.30
C ILE A 70 -17.69 -11.15 -1.22
N ALA A 71 -16.69 -12.02 -1.40
CA ALA A 71 -15.57 -12.12 -0.48
C ALA A 71 -14.70 -10.85 -0.46
N PHE A 72 -14.54 -10.20 -1.61
CA PHE A 72 -13.85 -8.91 -1.72
C PHE A 72 -14.55 -7.82 -0.91
N HIS A 73 -15.87 -7.67 -1.05
CA HIS A 73 -16.64 -6.68 -0.29
C HIS A 73 -16.60 -6.97 1.21
N HIS A 74 -16.71 -8.24 1.61
CA HIS A 74 -16.59 -8.64 3.01
C HIS A 74 -15.20 -8.32 3.60
N LEU A 75 -14.13 -8.56 2.84
CA LEU A 75 -12.77 -8.20 3.24
C LEU A 75 -12.62 -6.67 3.41
N CYS A 76 -13.16 -5.88 2.47
CA CYS A 76 -13.16 -4.42 2.59
C CYS A 76 -13.89 -3.94 3.85
N HIS A 77 -15.02 -4.56 4.17
CA HIS A 77 -15.80 -4.26 5.37
C HIS A 77 -15.01 -4.56 6.65
N ILE A 78 -14.44 -5.75 6.78
CA ILE A 78 -13.60 -6.14 7.94
C ILE A 78 -12.44 -5.15 8.12
N LEU A 79 -11.72 -4.82 7.05
CA LEU A 79 -10.57 -3.91 7.13
C LEU A 79 -10.96 -2.48 7.51
N THR A 80 -12.19 -2.07 7.18
CA THR A 80 -12.74 -0.76 7.54
C THR A 80 -13.20 -0.75 9.00
N GLU A 81 -13.90 -1.78 9.46
CA GLU A 81 -14.39 -1.88 10.85
C GLU A 81 -13.26 -1.92 11.88
N VAL A 82 -12.19 -2.66 11.59
CA VAL A 82 -11.00 -2.73 12.48
C VAL A 82 -10.20 -1.42 12.41
N GLU A 83 -10.71 -0.40 11.72
CA GLU A 83 -10.10 0.94 11.54
C GLU A 83 -8.65 0.95 11.01
N HIS A 84 -8.21 -0.13 10.40
CA HIS A 84 -6.84 -0.23 9.89
C HIS A 84 -6.67 0.34 8.51
N VAL A 85 -7.74 0.36 7.71
CA VAL A 85 -7.76 0.95 6.37
C VAL A 85 -8.87 1.99 6.32
N ARG A 86 -8.50 3.26 6.12
CA ARG A 86 -9.45 4.37 6.03
C ARG A 86 -9.49 4.93 4.61
N PRO A 87 -10.66 5.38 4.15
CA PRO A 87 -10.73 6.09 2.88
C PRO A 87 -9.97 7.42 3.00
N THR A 88 -9.40 7.87 1.91
CA THR A 88 -8.77 9.19 1.78
C THR A 88 -9.50 10.00 0.72
N ILE A 89 -9.28 11.32 0.67
CA ILE A 89 -9.91 12.23 -0.30
C ILE A 89 -9.70 11.73 -1.75
N HIS A 90 -8.59 11.04 -2.02
CA HIS A 90 -8.21 10.64 -3.37
C HIS A 90 -8.26 9.13 -3.63
N MET A 91 -8.59 8.31 -2.62
CA MET A 91 -8.54 6.86 -2.75
C MET A 91 -9.52 6.17 -1.79
N SER A 92 -10.47 5.43 -2.33
CA SER A 92 -11.42 4.62 -1.56
C SER A 92 -10.75 3.39 -0.95
N VAL A 93 -11.38 2.79 0.06
CA VAL A 93 -10.91 1.51 0.64
C VAL A 93 -10.91 0.41 -0.41
N MET A 94 -11.94 0.36 -1.25
CA MET A 94 -12.04 -0.62 -2.33
C MET A 94 -10.84 -0.53 -3.30
N GLU A 95 -10.45 0.69 -3.71
CA GLU A 95 -9.28 0.90 -4.57
C GLU A 95 -7.99 0.43 -3.88
N GLN A 96 -7.82 0.72 -2.58
CA GLN A 96 -6.64 0.30 -1.81
C GLN A 96 -6.53 -1.23 -1.72
N VAL A 97 -7.62 -1.91 -1.40
CA VAL A 97 -7.68 -3.38 -1.28
C VAL A 97 -7.54 -4.03 -2.66
N PHE A 98 -8.14 -3.46 -3.70
CA PHE A 98 -7.98 -3.92 -5.08
C PHE A 98 -6.52 -3.92 -5.52
N ILE A 99 -5.79 -2.83 -5.29
CA ILE A 99 -4.36 -2.71 -5.59
C ILE A 99 -3.56 -3.80 -4.87
N PHE A 100 -3.83 -3.97 -3.58
CA PHE A 100 -3.14 -4.94 -2.73
C PHE A 100 -3.33 -6.37 -3.23
N LEU A 101 -4.56 -6.79 -3.46
CA LEU A 101 -4.89 -8.14 -3.93
C LEU A 101 -4.33 -8.42 -5.33
N HIS A 102 -4.42 -7.45 -6.23
CA HIS A 102 -3.90 -7.60 -7.57
C HIS A 102 -2.37 -7.78 -7.59
N ILE A 103 -1.65 -7.02 -6.76
CA ILE A 103 -0.20 -7.15 -6.62
C ILE A 103 0.18 -8.52 -6.06
N ILE A 104 -0.49 -8.98 -4.99
CA ILE A 104 -0.18 -10.28 -4.38
C ILE A 104 -0.62 -11.43 -5.28
N GLY A 105 -1.83 -11.35 -5.84
CA GLY A 105 -2.40 -12.41 -6.66
C GLY A 105 -1.64 -12.71 -7.94
N HIS A 106 -0.92 -11.72 -8.48
CA HIS A 106 -0.18 -11.83 -9.75
C HIS A 106 1.32 -11.54 -9.64
N ASN A 107 1.82 -11.29 -8.42
CA ASN A 107 3.23 -10.90 -8.19
C ASN A 107 3.69 -9.73 -9.08
N VAL A 108 2.81 -8.73 -9.26
CA VAL A 108 3.05 -7.60 -10.18
C VAL A 108 3.93 -6.55 -9.49
N ARG A 109 4.89 -6.02 -10.23
CA ARG A 109 5.72 -4.90 -9.72
C ARG A 109 4.87 -3.64 -9.51
N PHE A 110 5.14 -2.87 -8.46
CA PHE A 110 4.43 -1.61 -8.14
C PHE A 110 4.39 -0.63 -9.32
N ARG A 111 5.46 -0.56 -10.11
CA ARG A 111 5.54 0.31 -11.30
C ARG A 111 4.52 -0.08 -12.35
N VAL A 112 4.37 -1.39 -12.62
CA VAL A 112 3.40 -1.91 -13.60
C VAL A 112 1.98 -1.63 -13.14
N MET A 113 1.71 -1.86 -11.85
CA MET A 113 0.41 -1.54 -11.25
C MET A 113 0.11 -0.04 -11.29
N GLY A 114 1.12 0.80 -11.05
CA GLY A 114 0.99 2.26 -11.15
C GLY A 114 0.55 2.73 -12.54
N ILE A 115 1.11 2.15 -13.60
CA ILE A 115 0.72 2.44 -14.99
C ILE A 115 -0.73 2.00 -15.24
N ARG A 116 -1.11 0.79 -14.79
CA ARG A 116 -2.46 0.23 -15.01
C ARG A 116 -3.56 1.06 -14.35
N ILE A 117 -3.31 1.59 -13.14
CA ILE A 117 -4.29 2.38 -12.37
C ILE A 117 -4.04 3.89 -12.47
N TYR A 118 -3.09 4.32 -13.29
CA TYR A 118 -2.74 5.75 -13.42
C TYR A 118 -2.38 6.41 -12.08
N ARG A 119 -1.59 5.73 -11.26
CA ARG A 119 -1.08 6.21 -9.97
C ARG A 119 0.44 6.19 -9.93
N SER A 120 1.05 7.10 -9.17
CA SER A 120 2.48 7.05 -8.95
C SER A 120 2.90 5.77 -8.20
N THR A 121 4.09 5.26 -8.50
CA THR A 121 4.65 4.08 -7.81
C THR A 121 4.73 4.29 -6.30
N GLU A 122 5.03 5.51 -5.85
CA GLU A 122 5.05 5.86 -4.42
C GLU A 122 3.68 5.73 -3.78
N THR A 123 2.62 6.19 -4.46
CA THR A 123 1.24 6.07 -4.00
C THR A 123 0.86 4.60 -3.85
N ILE A 124 1.14 3.78 -4.87
CA ILE A 124 0.87 2.33 -4.84
C ILE A 124 1.58 1.66 -3.65
N TYR A 125 2.88 1.95 -3.46
CA TYR A 125 3.65 1.40 -2.36
C TYR A 125 3.13 1.80 -0.98
N ARG A 126 2.73 3.06 -0.81
CA ARG A 126 2.18 3.58 0.44
C ARG A 126 0.90 2.84 0.83
N TYR A 127 -0.06 2.74 -0.07
CA TYR A 127 -1.34 2.08 0.20
C TYR A 127 -1.22 0.56 0.30
N PHE A 128 -0.33 -0.05 -0.48
CA PHE A 128 0.01 -1.45 -0.30
C PHE A 128 0.45 -1.75 1.14
N LYS A 129 1.36 -0.94 1.70
CA LYS A 129 1.79 -1.07 3.10
C LYS A 129 0.66 -0.83 4.11
N VAL A 130 -0.23 0.10 3.84
CA VAL A 130 -1.38 0.38 4.71
C VAL A 130 -2.27 -0.86 4.79
N VAL A 131 -2.67 -1.41 3.65
CA VAL A 131 -3.52 -2.60 3.59
C VAL A 131 -2.81 -3.82 4.18
N LEU A 132 -1.53 -4.04 3.87
CA LEU A 132 -0.75 -5.13 4.44
C LEU A 132 -0.74 -5.09 5.97
N ARG A 133 -0.50 -3.92 6.56
CA ARG A 133 -0.57 -3.74 8.02
C ARG A 133 -1.96 -4.00 8.56
N GLY A 134 -3.01 -3.57 7.84
CA GLY A 134 -4.40 -3.85 8.19
C GLY A 134 -4.68 -5.34 8.23
N VAL A 135 -4.31 -6.07 7.18
CA VAL A 135 -4.47 -7.54 7.10
C VAL A 135 -3.71 -8.24 8.22
N LEU A 136 -2.44 -7.85 8.44
CA LEU A 136 -1.64 -8.45 9.52
C LEU A 136 -2.23 -8.19 10.91
N LYS A 137 -2.84 -7.05 11.16
CA LYS A 137 -3.51 -6.77 12.44
C LYS A 137 -4.86 -7.47 12.57
N SER A 138 -5.53 -7.71 11.46
CA SER A 138 -6.81 -8.41 11.41
C SER A 138 -6.68 -9.94 11.41
N TYR A 139 -5.47 -10.49 11.57
CA TYR A 139 -5.24 -11.93 11.44
C TYR A 139 -6.13 -12.77 12.36
N LYS A 140 -6.39 -12.32 13.59
CA LYS A 140 -7.25 -13.01 14.56
C LYS A 140 -8.70 -13.11 14.12
N ALA A 141 -9.19 -12.11 13.35
CA ALA A 141 -10.54 -12.12 12.79
C ALA A 141 -10.63 -12.95 11.50
N LEU A 142 -9.55 -12.95 10.71
CA LEU A 142 -9.51 -13.61 9.41
C LEU A 142 -9.07 -15.08 9.49
N ILE A 143 -8.15 -15.40 10.40
CA ILE A 143 -7.62 -16.75 10.58
C ILE A 143 -8.28 -17.34 11.83
N ARG A 144 -9.29 -18.14 11.62
CA ARG A 144 -9.85 -18.98 12.70
C ARG A 144 -9.12 -20.31 12.68
N LEU A 145 -8.52 -20.65 13.81
CA LEU A 145 -8.04 -22.03 14.03
C LEU A 145 -9.27 -22.95 13.96
N ARG A 146 -9.20 -23.93 13.06
CA ARG A 146 -10.24 -24.95 12.96
C ARG A 146 -10.22 -25.76 14.25
N SER A 147 -11.36 -26.41 14.57
CA SER A 147 -11.50 -27.30 15.73
C SER A 147 -10.34 -28.29 15.83
N GLU A 148 -10.02 -28.69 17.05
CA GLU A 148 -8.89 -29.61 17.40
C GLU A 148 -8.97 -30.95 16.66
N ASP A 149 -10.13 -31.30 16.08
CA ASP A 149 -10.33 -32.54 15.36
C ASP A 149 -9.91 -32.43 13.89
N THR A 150 -9.16 -33.44 13.46
CA THR A 150 -8.81 -33.57 12.04
C THR A 150 -10.06 -33.85 11.20
N PRO A 151 -10.34 -33.08 10.14
CA PRO A 151 -11.49 -33.30 9.28
C PRO A 151 -11.56 -34.74 8.75
N PRO A 152 -12.76 -35.31 8.60
CA PRO A 152 -12.93 -36.70 8.15
C PRO A 152 -12.31 -36.95 6.78
N GLU A 153 -12.29 -35.96 5.89
CA GLU A 153 -11.68 -36.05 4.55
C GLU A 153 -10.16 -36.28 4.62
N ILE A 154 -9.50 -35.70 5.63
CA ILE A 154 -8.06 -35.90 5.88
C ILE A 154 -7.84 -37.20 6.63
N ARG A 155 -8.67 -37.49 7.65
CA ARG A 155 -8.58 -38.69 8.49
C ARG A 155 -8.72 -39.96 7.68
N ASN A 156 -9.61 -39.99 6.69
CA ASN A 156 -9.91 -41.16 5.87
C ASN A 156 -9.00 -41.28 4.64
N SER A 157 -8.11 -40.31 4.41
CA SER A 157 -7.21 -40.31 3.26
C SER A 157 -5.84 -40.88 3.61
N ARG A 158 -5.47 -42.02 3.02
CA ARG A 158 -4.12 -42.60 3.15
C ARG A 158 -3.01 -41.65 2.68
N ARG A 159 -3.32 -40.68 1.78
CA ARG A 159 -2.35 -39.76 1.22
C ARG A 159 -2.03 -38.60 2.18
N PHE A 160 -3.01 -38.19 2.97
CA PHE A 160 -2.89 -37.00 3.81
C PHE A 160 -2.72 -37.35 5.29
N TYR A 161 -3.25 -38.45 5.75
CA TYR A 161 -3.05 -38.93 7.12
C TYR A 161 -1.83 -39.88 7.17
N PRO A 162 -0.89 -39.76 8.15
CA PRO A 162 -0.90 -38.88 9.34
C PRO A 162 -0.21 -37.51 9.12
N HIS A 163 0.23 -37.18 7.90
CA HIS A 163 1.07 -35.99 7.64
C HIS A 163 0.38 -34.66 7.96
N PHE A 164 -0.90 -34.59 7.74
CA PHE A 164 -1.72 -33.40 8.04
C PHE A 164 -2.60 -33.57 9.29
N LYS A 165 -2.16 -34.40 10.24
CA LYS A 165 -2.81 -34.48 11.55
C LYS A 165 -2.63 -33.12 12.26
N VAL A 166 -3.72 -32.53 12.73
CA VAL A 166 -3.68 -31.28 13.50
C VAL A 166 -2.99 -31.56 14.81
N ASN A 167 -1.76 -31.09 14.97
CA ASN A 167 -1.04 -31.12 16.24
C ASN A 167 -1.31 -29.80 16.96
N VAL A 168 -2.12 -29.82 18.00
CA VAL A 168 -2.44 -28.66 18.84
C VAL A 168 -1.18 -28.00 19.42
N ALA A 169 -0.12 -28.77 19.62
CA ALA A 169 1.14 -28.28 20.15
C ALA A 169 1.94 -27.36 19.22
N THR A 170 1.71 -27.40 17.92
CA THR A 170 2.49 -26.61 16.94
C THR A 170 1.90 -25.20 16.72
N CYS A 171 0.69 -24.92 17.17
CA CYS A 171 0.03 -23.62 17.01
C CYS A 171 0.34 -22.62 18.13
N VAL A 172 1.12 -23.00 19.16
CA VAL A 172 1.43 -22.15 20.33
C VAL A 172 2.72 -21.33 20.14
N PHE A 173 3.50 -21.59 19.08
CA PHE A 173 4.81 -20.96 18.86
C PHE A 173 5.01 -20.40 17.44
N LEU A 174 4.06 -19.62 16.94
CA LEU A 174 4.36 -18.70 15.81
C LEU A 174 3.72 -17.35 16.06
#